data_b923159fe0b168e7809e22440d24d18e
#
_entry.id   b923159fe0b168e7809e22440d24d18e
#
_cell.length_a   1.000
_cell.length_b   1.000
_cell.length_c   1.000
_cell.angle_alpha   90.00
_cell.angle_beta   90.00
_cell.angle_gamma   90.00
#
_symmetry.space_group_name_H-M   'P 1'
#
loop_
_entity.id
_entity.type
_entity.pdbx_description
1 polymer ?
#
loop_
_entity_poly.entity_id
_entity_poly.type
_entity_poly.pdbx_seq_one_letter_code
_entity_poly.pdbx_strand_id
1 'polypeptide(L)'
;MTTKRLLSLLIFITSLSVSYAQGYINSTMMYDGLTREYSFYVPASYDGTTSFPLLFNFHGGNGVIADWQTTADMRPIADTANFILVYPQARQDPSDGNSLNWLPKTPGTFDDVPFISALIDTIASDYQIDQNRIYACGYSLGGEFSYELACKLNSKIAAIGAVARTMQADPNSYCSPVHPTGVLTILGTDDFISPYNGLTFGGIEYYISAEATHSYWATHNNCDTTATMNTVSPSVERYTWSTASGCAYVEELKVIGGG
;
A
#
# COMPACT_ATOMS: atom_id res chain seq x y z
N MET A 1 7.57 -35.28 -67.46
CA MET A 1 7.62 -35.40 -65.98
C MET A 1 8.16 -34.14 -65.39
N THR A 2 7.31 -33.29 -64.85
CA THR A 2 7.63 -31.95 -64.31
C THR A 2 7.61 -32.07 -62.78
N THR A 3 8.76 -32.05 -62.18
CA THR A 3 8.98 -32.11 -60.72
C THR A 3 8.66 -30.71 -60.10
N LYS A 4 7.56 -30.61 -59.38
CA LYS A 4 7.23 -29.41 -58.53
C LYS A 4 8.09 -29.46 -57.30
N ARG A 5 8.99 -28.47 -57.15
CA ARG A 5 9.71 -28.23 -55.89
C ARG A 5 8.77 -27.45 -54.96
N LEU A 6 8.43 -28.04 -53.82
CA LEU A 6 7.77 -27.33 -52.71
C LEU A 6 8.87 -26.54 -51.96
N LEU A 7 8.69 -25.24 -51.91
CA LEU A 7 9.50 -24.32 -51.13
C LEU A 7 8.85 -24.18 -49.75
N SER A 8 9.39 -24.85 -48.74
CA SER A 8 8.94 -24.70 -47.34
C SER A 8 9.46 -23.38 -46.77
N LEU A 9 8.55 -22.43 -46.52
CA LEU A 9 8.86 -21.18 -45.85
C LEU A 9 8.95 -21.42 -44.34
N LEU A 10 10.15 -21.46 -43.78
CA LEU A 10 10.36 -21.46 -42.31
C LEU A 10 10.13 -20.04 -41.79
N ILE A 11 9.01 -19.82 -41.09
CA ILE A 11 8.77 -18.58 -40.37
C ILE A 11 9.54 -18.67 -39.04
N PHE A 12 10.63 -17.94 -38.91
CA PHE A 12 11.33 -17.74 -37.63
C PHE A 12 10.52 -16.72 -36.81
N ILE A 13 9.79 -17.21 -35.82
CA ILE A 13 9.21 -16.35 -34.80
C ILE A 13 10.32 -16.02 -33.81
N THR A 14 10.93 -14.84 -33.96
CA THR A 14 11.82 -14.29 -32.94
C THR A 14 10.97 -13.78 -31.78
N SER A 15 10.96 -14.51 -30.67
CA SER A 15 10.44 -13.98 -29.40
C SER A 15 11.33 -12.83 -28.97
N LEU A 16 10.80 -11.60 -29.00
CA LEU A 16 11.42 -10.46 -28.33
C LEU A 16 11.29 -10.71 -26.82
N SER A 17 12.38 -11.11 -26.17
CA SER A 17 12.47 -11.10 -24.73
C SER A 17 12.60 -9.64 -24.29
N VAL A 18 11.56 -9.07 -23.71
CA VAL A 18 11.65 -7.77 -23.04
C VAL A 18 12.41 -8.02 -21.73
N SER A 19 13.65 -7.53 -21.65
CA SER A 19 14.41 -7.58 -20.39
C SER A 19 14.04 -6.36 -19.58
N TYR A 20 13.34 -6.57 -18.48
CA TYR A 20 13.03 -5.51 -17.52
C TYR A 20 14.28 -5.17 -16.69
N ALA A 21 14.48 -3.90 -16.43
CA ALA A 21 15.63 -3.43 -15.66
C ALA A 21 15.50 -3.91 -14.19
N GLN A 22 16.58 -4.49 -13.66
CA GLN A 22 16.66 -4.93 -12.25
C GLN A 22 16.86 -3.77 -11.25
N GLY A 23 16.45 -2.56 -11.61
CA GLY A 23 16.58 -1.35 -10.82
C GLY A 23 15.25 -0.61 -10.68
N TYR A 24 15.24 0.39 -9.82
CA TYR A 24 14.10 1.31 -9.75
C TYR A 24 13.99 2.12 -11.04
N ILE A 25 12.75 2.30 -11.52
CA ILE A 25 12.39 3.13 -12.66
C ILE A 25 11.73 4.39 -12.11
N ASN A 26 12.39 5.54 -12.26
CA ASN A 26 11.81 6.83 -11.89
C ASN A 26 10.95 7.35 -13.03
N SER A 27 9.75 7.84 -12.69
CA SER A 27 8.79 8.32 -13.66
C SER A 27 7.98 9.48 -13.11
N THR A 28 7.23 10.13 -13.99
CA THR A 28 6.33 11.23 -13.65
C THR A 28 5.02 11.07 -14.40
N MET A 29 3.94 11.65 -13.83
CA MET A 29 2.68 11.84 -14.54
C MET A 29 2.10 13.23 -14.26
N MET A 30 1.38 13.77 -15.22
CA MET A 30 0.59 14.99 -15.00
C MET A 30 -0.71 14.60 -14.30
N TYR A 31 -0.95 15.19 -13.14
CA TYR A 31 -2.20 15.02 -12.41
C TYR A 31 -2.63 16.36 -11.78
N ASP A 32 -3.85 16.77 -12.02
CA ASP A 32 -4.42 18.03 -11.51
C ASP A 32 -3.53 19.26 -11.76
N GLY A 33 -2.98 19.36 -12.99
CA GLY A 33 -2.10 20.45 -13.41
C GLY A 33 -0.69 20.44 -12.81
N LEU A 34 -0.33 19.40 -12.06
CA LEU A 34 0.98 19.23 -11.44
C LEU A 34 1.71 18.00 -11.98
N THR A 35 3.03 18.12 -12.08
CA THR A 35 3.88 16.94 -12.29
C THR A 35 4.01 16.21 -10.97
N ARG A 36 3.52 14.95 -10.93
CA ARG A 36 3.64 14.05 -9.79
C ARG A 36 4.73 13.01 -10.08
N GLU A 37 5.60 12.82 -9.11
CA GLU A 37 6.72 11.89 -9.21
C GLU A 37 6.37 10.55 -8.55
N TYR A 38 6.88 9.47 -9.14
CA TYR A 38 6.86 8.15 -8.54
C TYR A 38 8.03 7.31 -9.04
N SER A 39 8.38 6.30 -8.29
CA SER A 39 9.36 5.30 -8.69
C SER A 39 8.74 3.93 -8.55
N PHE A 40 9.11 3.01 -9.43
CA PHE A 40 8.58 1.66 -9.34
C PHE A 40 9.64 0.61 -9.69
N TYR A 41 9.38 -0.62 -9.29
CA TYR A 41 10.22 -1.78 -9.55
C TYR A 41 9.39 -2.91 -10.15
N VAL A 42 9.88 -3.49 -11.23
CA VAL A 42 9.29 -4.65 -11.89
C VAL A 42 10.23 -5.83 -11.70
N PRO A 43 9.79 -6.92 -11.02
CA PRO A 43 10.62 -8.11 -10.82
C PRO A 43 11.07 -8.74 -12.13
N ALA A 44 12.24 -9.36 -12.12
CA ALA A 44 12.78 -10.04 -13.31
C ALA A 44 11.92 -11.23 -13.79
N SER A 45 11.06 -11.75 -12.92
CA SER A 45 10.09 -12.80 -13.24
C SER A 45 8.88 -12.30 -14.05
N TYR A 46 8.69 -10.98 -14.17
CA TYR A 46 7.58 -10.43 -14.97
C TYR A 46 7.84 -10.59 -16.45
N ASP A 47 6.96 -11.31 -17.13
CA ASP A 47 7.08 -11.68 -18.55
C ASP A 47 6.12 -10.90 -19.47
N GLY A 48 5.30 -10.01 -18.91
CA GLY A 48 4.29 -9.24 -19.65
C GLY A 48 3.04 -10.05 -20.04
N THR A 49 2.93 -11.32 -19.66
CA THR A 49 1.79 -12.19 -19.99
C THR A 49 0.98 -12.57 -18.76
N THR A 50 1.63 -12.68 -17.61
CA THR A 50 1.01 -13.00 -16.32
C THR A 50 0.67 -11.72 -15.58
N SER A 51 -0.59 -11.62 -15.06
CA SER A 51 -1.00 -10.47 -14.26
C SER A 51 -0.38 -10.51 -12.87
N PHE A 52 0.37 -9.48 -12.50
CA PHE A 52 1.04 -9.34 -11.21
C PHE A 52 0.23 -8.47 -10.24
N PRO A 53 0.28 -8.74 -8.93
CA PRO A 53 -0.18 -7.80 -7.91
C PRO A 53 0.57 -6.48 -7.99
N LEU A 54 -0.05 -5.42 -7.50
CA LEU A 54 0.54 -4.08 -7.38
C LEU A 54 0.60 -3.69 -5.91
N LEU A 55 1.75 -3.27 -5.41
CA LEU A 55 1.94 -2.79 -4.05
C LEU A 55 2.46 -1.36 -4.06
N PHE A 56 1.72 -0.46 -3.43
CA PHE A 56 2.16 0.89 -3.12
C PHE A 56 2.83 0.93 -1.75
N ASN A 57 3.99 1.58 -1.64
CA ASN A 57 4.70 1.78 -0.37
C ASN A 57 4.94 3.28 -0.14
N PHE A 58 4.25 3.84 0.85
CA PHE A 58 4.19 5.27 1.14
C PHE A 58 5.17 5.67 2.24
N HIS A 59 5.99 6.68 1.96
CA HIS A 59 6.90 7.27 2.95
C HIS A 59 6.15 8.03 4.06
N GLY A 60 6.79 8.24 5.20
CA GLY A 60 6.30 9.10 6.28
C GLY A 60 6.33 10.59 5.92
N GLY A 61 5.92 11.43 6.85
CA GLY A 61 5.94 12.89 6.67
C GLY A 61 7.33 13.42 6.32
N ASN A 62 7.40 14.37 5.41
CA ASN A 62 8.62 14.95 4.84
C ASN A 62 9.57 13.94 4.18
N GLY A 63 9.11 12.71 3.90
CA GLY A 63 9.91 11.70 3.21
C GLY A 63 10.09 12.02 1.72
N VAL A 64 11.21 11.53 1.18
CA VAL A 64 11.47 11.53 -0.27
C VAL A 64 11.68 10.10 -0.76
N ILE A 65 11.32 9.84 -2.01
CA ILE A 65 11.36 8.49 -2.59
C ILE A 65 12.74 7.83 -2.41
N ALA A 66 13.82 8.55 -2.70
CA ALA A 66 15.18 7.99 -2.67
C ALA A 66 15.59 7.48 -1.29
N ASP A 67 15.27 8.22 -0.24
CA ASP A 67 15.55 7.83 1.14
C ASP A 67 14.64 6.67 1.57
N TRP A 68 13.38 6.72 1.15
CA TRP A 68 12.41 5.69 1.50
C TRP A 68 12.71 4.35 0.81
N GLN A 69 13.16 4.36 -0.42
CA GLN A 69 13.64 3.17 -1.13
C GLN A 69 14.85 2.52 -0.44
N THR A 70 15.66 3.29 0.25
CA THR A 70 16.79 2.77 1.04
C THR A 70 16.32 2.23 2.39
N THR A 71 15.40 2.94 3.04
CA THR A 71 14.89 2.59 4.38
C THR A 71 13.97 1.38 4.34
N ALA A 72 13.13 1.29 3.32
CA ALA A 72 12.10 0.26 3.16
C ALA A 72 12.21 -0.40 1.78
N ASP A 73 13.40 -0.95 1.47
CA ASP A 73 13.64 -1.67 0.21
C ASP A 73 12.89 -3.00 0.19
N MET A 74 11.78 -3.03 -0.52
CA MET A 74 10.95 -4.24 -0.67
C MET A 74 11.23 -5.02 -1.95
N ARG A 75 12.25 -4.66 -2.75
CA ARG A 75 12.61 -5.40 -3.99
C ARG A 75 12.87 -6.90 -3.74
N PRO A 76 13.61 -7.31 -2.69
CA PRO A 76 13.81 -8.74 -2.43
C PRO A 76 12.50 -9.49 -2.17
N ILE A 77 11.51 -8.82 -1.57
CA ILE A 77 10.18 -9.40 -1.35
C ILE A 77 9.40 -9.40 -2.66
N ALA A 78 9.48 -8.33 -3.45
CA ALA A 78 8.84 -8.23 -4.76
C ALA A 78 9.31 -9.35 -5.72
N ASP A 79 10.61 -9.66 -5.70
CA ASP A 79 11.19 -10.74 -6.51
C ASP A 79 10.68 -12.13 -6.10
N THR A 80 10.49 -12.37 -4.80
CA THR A 80 10.06 -13.66 -4.29
C THR A 80 8.55 -13.86 -4.31
N ALA A 81 7.79 -12.78 -4.12
CA ALA A 81 6.32 -12.80 -4.08
C ALA A 81 5.66 -12.38 -5.41
N ASN A 82 6.46 -11.99 -6.41
CA ASN A 82 6.03 -11.64 -7.76
C ASN A 82 4.97 -10.52 -7.80
N PHE A 83 5.33 -9.31 -7.33
CA PHE A 83 4.48 -8.12 -7.43
C PHE A 83 5.25 -6.92 -7.96
N ILE A 84 4.58 -6.00 -8.64
CA ILE A 84 5.13 -4.69 -9.02
C ILE A 84 5.04 -3.77 -7.82
N LEU A 85 6.16 -3.13 -7.47
CA LEU A 85 6.30 -2.28 -6.29
C LEU A 85 6.37 -0.81 -6.72
N VAL A 86 5.61 0.07 -6.07
CA VAL A 86 5.52 1.50 -6.41
C VAL A 86 5.77 2.36 -5.18
N TYR A 87 6.61 3.37 -5.33
CA TYR A 87 6.90 4.41 -4.34
C TYR A 87 6.46 5.76 -4.91
N PRO A 88 5.26 6.24 -4.61
CA PRO A 88 4.85 7.58 -5.01
C PRO A 88 5.51 8.65 -4.13
N GLN A 89 5.64 9.87 -4.66
CA GLN A 89 6.07 11.05 -3.91
C GLN A 89 4.85 11.84 -3.45
N ALA A 90 4.78 12.10 -2.13
CA ALA A 90 3.83 13.06 -1.59
C ALA A 90 4.10 14.45 -2.16
N ARG A 91 3.04 15.25 -2.31
CA ARG A 91 3.20 16.65 -2.72
C ARG A 91 3.51 17.56 -1.53
N GLN A 92 4.00 18.73 -1.84
CA GLN A 92 4.13 19.80 -0.85
C GLN A 92 2.76 20.29 -0.40
N ASP A 93 2.61 20.43 0.90
CA ASP A 93 1.42 21.01 1.55
C ASP A 93 1.66 22.49 1.86
N PRO A 94 1.08 23.43 1.09
CA PRO A 94 1.27 24.87 1.36
C PRO A 94 0.68 25.32 2.69
N SER A 95 -0.27 24.56 3.25
CA SER A 95 -0.89 24.87 4.54
C SER A 95 -0.04 24.46 5.74
N ASP A 96 0.97 23.60 5.50
CA ASP A 96 1.90 23.10 6.52
C ASP A 96 3.36 23.39 6.11
N GLY A 97 3.67 24.65 5.82
CA GLY A 97 5.03 25.10 5.51
C GLY A 97 5.69 24.44 4.31
N ASN A 98 4.92 23.93 3.36
CA ASN A 98 5.37 23.14 2.21
C ASN A 98 6.01 21.79 2.59
N SER A 99 5.62 21.20 3.71
CA SER A 99 6.01 19.83 4.07
C SER A 99 5.50 18.82 3.04
N LEU A 100 6.24 17.73 2.85
CA LEU A 100 5.83 16.62 1.97
C LEU A 100 4.90 15.69 2.75
N ASN A 101 3.60 15.85 2.55
CA ASN A 101 2.57 15.11 3.27
C ASN A 101 1.56 14.47 2.34
N TRP A 102 0.99 13.36 2.79
CA TRP A 102 -0.16 12.72 2.16
C TRP A 102 -1.45 13.42 2.59
N LEU A 103 -2.31 13.72 1.65
CA LEU A 103 -3.57 14.45 1.86
C LEU A 103 -4.76 13.62 1.38
N PRO A 104 -5.95 13.76 1.96
CA PRO A 104 -6.39 14.85 2.84
C PRO A 104 -6.24 14.49 4.32
N LYS A 105 -5.70 15.38 5.13
CA LYS A 105 -5.78 15.32 6.60
C LYS A 105 -6.97 16.06 7.15
N THR A 106 -7.43 17.04 6.40
CA THR A 106 -8.62 17.87 6.65
C THR A 106 -9.15 18.29 5.29
N PRO A 107 -10.41 18.80 5.18
CA PRO A 107 -10.91 19.37 3.94
C PRO A 107 -9.94 20.45 3.44
N GLY A 108 -9.02 20.07 2.60
CA GLY A 108 -7.99 20.89 1.99
C GLY A 108 -8.28 21.14 0.51
N THR A 109 -7.40 21.89 -0.14
CA THR A 109 -7.57 22.25 -1.55
C THR A 109 -7.24 21.12 -2.51
N PHE A 110 -6.71 19.98 -2.03
CA PHE A 110 -6.35 18.83 -2.87
C PHE A 110 -6.38 17.52 -2.08
N ASP A 111 -6.56 16.42 -2.82
CA ASP A 111 -6.71 15.06 -2.32
C ASP A 111 -5.78 14.14 -3.12
N ASP A 112 -4.93 13.37 -2.43
CA ASP A 112 -4.01 12.42 -3.06
C ASP A 112 -4.68 11.06 -3.39
N VAL A 113 -5.85 10.77 -2.84
CA VAL A 113 -6.57 9.52 -3.13
C VAL A 113 -6.90 9.37 -4.61
N PRO A 114 -7.47 10.40 -5.30
CA PRO A 114 -7.68 10.34 -6.74
C PRO A 114 -6.39 10.26 -7.57
N PHE A 115 -5.29 10.85 -7.08
CA PHE A 115 -3.97 10.69 -7.72
C PHE A 115 -3.53 9.23 -7.71
N ILE A 116 -3.64 8.53 -6.58
CA ILE A 116 -3.29 7.10 -6.51
C ILE A 116 -4.21 6.28 -7.41
N SER A 117 -5.51 6.60 -7.49
CA SER A 117 -6.41 5.94 -8.43
C SER A 117 -5.94 6.08 -9.89
N ALA A 118 -5.55 7.30 -10.29
CA ALA A 118 -5.03 7.56 -11.63
C ALA A 118 -3.67 6.88 -11.87
N LEU A 119 -2.81 6.81 -10.84
CA LEU A 119 -1.52 6.12 -10.94
C LEU A 119 -1.69 4.60 -11.11
N ILE A 120 -2.66 3.99 -10.42
CA ILE A 120 -3.04 2.58 -10.65
C ILE A 120 -3.40 2.38 -12.12
N ASP A 121 -4.29 3.22 -12.67
CA ASP A 121 -4.75 3.10 -14.06
C ASP A 121 -3.58 3.33 -15.06
N THR A 122 -2.67 4.26 -14.75
CA THR A 122 -1.48 4.51 -15.55
C THR A 122 -0.55 3.29 -15.61
N ILE A 123 -0.25 2.69 -14.45
CA ILE A 123 0.61 1.49 -14.40
C ILE A 123 -0.08 0.31 -15.07
N ALA A 124 -1.39 0.14 -14.89
CA ALA A 124 -2.17 -0.92 -15.51
C ALA A 124 -2.31 -0.77 -17.03
N SER A 125 -2.07 0.42 -17.61
CA SER A 125 -2.02 0.60 -19.05
C SER A 125 -0.76 0.02 -19.68
N ASP A 126 0.34 -0.01 -18.93
CA ASP A 126 1.66 -0.42 -19.42
C ASP A 126 2.05 -1.84 -18.97
N TYR A 127 1.47 -2.31 -17.85
CA TYR A 127 1.78 -3.60 -17.23
C TYR A 127 0.52 -4.42 -16.99
N GLN A 128 0.63 -5.74 -17.13
CA GLN A 128 -0.45 -6.67 -16.78
C GLN A 128 -0.61 -6.72 -15.24
N ILE A 129 -1.56 -5.97 -14.70
CA ILE A 129 -1.87 -5.89 -13.27
C ILE A 129 -3.11 -6.71 -12.95
N ASP A 130 -3.04 -7.49 -11.87
CA ASP A 130 -4.22 -8.11 -11.30
C ASP A 130 -5.01 -7.07 -10.48
N GLN A 131 -6.10 -6.59 -11.05
CA GLN A 131 -6.94 -5.54 -10.47
C GLN A 131 -7.60 -5.95 -9.13
N ASN A 132 -7.61 -7.25 -8.79
CA ASN A 132 -8.12 -7.73 -7.52
C ASN A 132 -7.02 -7.86 -6.44
N ARG A 133 -5.76 -7.61 -6.81
CA ARG A 133 -4.60 -7.72 -5.91
C ARG A 133 -3.77 -6.45 -5.94
N ILE A 134 -4.41 -5.33 -5.62
CA ILE A 134 -3.76 -4.02 -5.43
C ILE A 134 -3.72 -3.72 -3.95
N TYR A 135 -2.54 -3.41 -3.44
CA TYR A 135 -2.25 -3.24 -2.04
C TYR A 135 -1.58 -1.91 -1.76
N ALA A 136 -1.72 -1.43 -0.53
CA ALA A 136 -1.10 -0.21 -0.06
C ALA A 136 -0.42 -0.46 1.30
N CYS A 137 0.79 0.04 1.49
CA CYS A 137 1.41 0.06 2.81
C CYS A 137 2.20 1.34 3.02
N GLY A 138 2.49 1.67 4.27
CA GLY A 138 3.29 2.84 4.57
C GLY A 138 3.66 2.98 6.03
N TYR A 139 4.57 3.90 6.29
CA TYR A 139 5.07 4.23 7.62
C TYR A 139 4.56 5.61 8.07
N SER A 140 4.18 5.75 9.34
CA SER A 140 3.75 7.03 9.91
C SER A 140 2.63 7.65 9.08
N LEU A 141 2.80 8.85 8.50
CA LEU A 141 1.81 9.48 7.62
C LEU A 141 1.50 8.65 6.35
N GLY A 142 2.43 7.82 5.87
CA GLY A 142 2.15 6.86 4.80
C GLY A 142 1.24 5.72 5.26
N GLY A 143 1.37 5.28 6.51
CA GLY A 143 0.44 4.33 7.13
C GLY A 143 -0.96 4.93 7.30
N GLU A 144 -1.05 6.19 7.74
CA GLU A 144 -2.30 6.96 7.80
C GLU A 144 -2.98 7.04 6.43
N PHE A 145 -2.21 7.37 5.40
CA PHE A 145 -2.71 7.44 4.04
C PHE A 145 -3.17 6.08 3.50
N SER A 146 -2.54 4.98 3.94
CA SER A 146 -3.00 3.63 3.61
C SER A 146 -4.42 3.36 4.15
N TYR A 147 -4.76 3.83 5.36
CA TYR A 147 -6.15 3.77 5.86
C TYR A 147 -7.09 4.63 5.01
N GLU A 148 -6.69 5.83 4.60
CA GLU A 148 -7.49 6.68 3.71
C GLU A 148 -7.82 5.96 2.39
N LEU A 149 -6.85 5.26 1.81
CA LEU A 149 -7.05 4.47 0.60
C LEU A 149 -8.01 3.30 0.85
N ALA A 150 -7.88 2.59 1.97
CA ALA A 150 -8.81 1.54 2.36
C ALA A 150 -10.24 2.05 2.55
N CYS A 151 -10.39 3.29 3.02
CA CYS A 151 -11.69 3.92 3.25
C CYS A 151 -12.33 4.48 1.98
N LYS A 152 -11.54 5.18 1.15
CA LYS A 152 -12.04 6.00 0.04
C LYS A 152 -11.80 5.39 -1.34
N LEU A 153 -10.82 4.50 -1.47
CA LEU A 153 -10.49 3.78 -2.71
C LEU A 153 -10.69 2.27 -2.56
N ASN A 154 -11.59 1.87 -1.68
CA ASN A 154 -11.88 0.49 -1.34
C ASN A 154 -12.25 -0.40 -2.54
N SER A 155 -12.81 0.18 -3.61
CA SER A 155 -13.11 -0.55 -4.85
C SER A 155 -11.87 -1.04 -5.63
N LYS A 156 -10.68 -0.48 -5.35
CA LYS A 156 -9.41 -0.86 -5.98
C LYS A 156 -8.44 -1.50 -4.99
N ILE A 157 -8.45 -1.12 -3.71
CA ILE A 157 -7.49 -1.57 -2.69
C ILE A 157 -8.03 -2.80 -1.96
N ALA A 158 -7.33 -3.92 -2.09
CA ALA A 158 -7.72 -5.19 -1.49
C ALA A 158 -7.26 -5.35 -0.03
N ALA A 159 -6.08 -4.83 0.31
CA ALA A 159 -5.56 -4.84 1.67
C ALA A 159 -4.53 -3.73 1.89
N ILE A 160 -4.31 -3.39 3.17
CA ILE A 160 -3.35 -2.38 3.57
C ILE A 160 -2.39 -2.88 4.66
N GLY A 161 -1.24 -2.20 4.75
CA GLY A 161 -0.29 -2.32 5.86
C GLY A 161 0.05 -0.96 6.46
N ALA A 162 -0.14 -0.76 7.76
CA ALA A 162 0.19 0.49 8.44
C ALA A 162 1.25 0.25 9.52
N VAL A 163 2.39 0.93 9.39
CA VAL A 163 3.51 0.85 10.35
C VAL A 163 3.58 2.14 11.14
N ALA A 164 3.67 2.03 12.47
CA ALA A 164 3.75 3.15 13.41
C ALA A 164 2.63 4.19 13.20
N ARG A 165 1.39 3.72 12.96
CA ARG A 165 0.21 4.58 12.85
C ARG A 165 -1.09 3.81 13.09
N THR A 166 -2.00 4.43 13.85
CA THR A 166 -3.40 4.02 14.02
C THR A 166 -4.31 4.91 13.18
N MET A 167 -5.62 4.63 13.16
CA MET A 167 -6.59 5.45 12.42
C MET A 167 -6.78 6.82 13.07
N GLN A 168 -7.14 7.81 12.26
CA GLN A 168 -7.59 9.11 12.74
C GLN A 168 -8.87 8.94 13.60
N ALA A 169 -9.09 9.92 14.49
CA ALA A 169 -10.28 9.97 15.32
C ALA A 169 -11.57 9.99 14.50
N ASP A 170 -12.65 9.49 15.08
CA ASP A 170 -13.98 9.43 14.47
C ASP A 170 -14.00 8.78 13.06
N PRO A 171 -13.51 7.53 12.91
CA PRO A 171 -13.43 6.87 11.60
C PRO A 171 -14.82 6.75 10.93
N ASN A 172 -15.91 6.70 11.68
CA ASN A 172 -17.25 6.62 11.12
C ASN A 172 -17.67 7.86 10.34
N SER A 173 -17.01 8.99 10.54
CA SER A 173 -17.32 10.23 9.83
C SER A 173 -16.71 10.31 8.42
N TYR A 174 -15.61 9.57 8.15
CA TYR A 174 -14.86 9.67 6.88
C TYR A 174 -14.61 8.33 6.19
N CYS A 175 -14.74 7.21 6.88
CA CYS A 175 -14.41 5.88 6.40
C CYS A 175 -15.70 5.06 6.22
N SER A 176 -16.02 4.73 4.97
CA SER A 176 -17.21 3.94 4.63
C SER A 176 -16.85 2.93 3.53
N PRO A 177 -15.96 1.98 3.82
CA PRO A 177 -15.58 0.99 2.83
C PRO A 177 -16.77 0.08 2.49
N VAL A 178 -16.88 -0.31 1.22
CA VAL A 178 -18.01 -1.12 0.72
C VAL A 178 -17.65 -2.60 0.59
N HIS A 179 -16.36 -2.94 0.69
CA HIS A 179 -15.85 -4.31 0.64
C HIS A 179 -14.97 -4.61 1.85
N PRO A 180 -14.94 -5.85 2.35
CA PRO A 180 -13.95 -6.27 3.32
C PRO A 180 -12.53 -5.99 2.82
N THR A 181 -11.69 -5.43 3.70
CA THR A 181 -10.30 -5.04 3.37
C THR A 181 -9.35 -5.66 4.36
N GLY A 182 -8.34 -6.41 3.91
CA GLY A 182 -7.29 -6.92 4.78
C GLY A 182 -6.50 -5.77 5.43
N VAL A 183 -6.23 -5.84 6.73
CA VAL A 183 -5.48 -4.81 7.46
C VAL A 183 -4.38 -5.46 8.28
N LEU A 184 -3.13 -5.08 8.01
CA LEU A 184 -1.97 -5.42 8.84
C LEU A 184 -1.46 -4.16 9.52
N THR A 185 -1.21 -4.23 10.83
CA THR A 185 -0.56 -3.17 11.57
C THR A 185 0.74 -3.66 12.20
N ILE A 186 1.75 -2.77 12.28
CA ILE A 186 2.98 -2.99 13.03
C ILE A 186 3.14 -1.79 13.96
N LEU A 187 2.92 -2.00 15.26
CA LEU A 187 2.80 -0.91 16.24
C LEU A 187 3.71 -1.17 17.46
N GLY A 188 4.44 -0.14 17.85
CA GLY A 188 5.26 -0.16 19.05
C GLY A 188 4.49 0.29 20.29
N THR A 189 4.66 -0.41 21.44
CA THR A 189 3.94 -0.05 22.68
C THR A 189 4.47 1.23 23.32
N ASP A 190 5.71 1.61 23.04
CA ASP A 190 6.41 2.76 23.63
C ASP A 190 6.61 3.90 22.61
N ASP A 191 5.95 3.81 21.45
CA ASP A 191 5.96 4.88 20.45
C ASP A 191 5.28 6.14 21.01
N PHE A 192 6.07 7.20 21.19
CA PHE A 192 5.58 8.48 21.74
C PHE A 192 5.13 9.46 20.65
N ILE A 193 5.44 9.20 19.37
CA ILE A 193 5.01 10.00 18.21
C ILE A 193 3.66 9.52 17.71
N SER A 194 3.49 8.19 17.63
CA SER A 194 2.23 7.53 17.25
C SER A 194 1.78 6.59 18.37
N PRO A 195 1.28 7.14 19.51
CA PRO A 195 1.06 6.35 20.71
C PRO A 195 0.10 5.19 20.47
N TYR A 196 0.49 4.00 20.95
CA TYR A 196 -0.28 2.77 20.85
C TYR A 196 -1.71 2.92 21.39
N ASN A 197 -1.86 3.71 22.45
CA ASN A 197 -3.16 3.98 23.09
C ASN A 197 -3.92 5.17 22.48
N GLY A 198 -3.51 5.62 21.28
CA GLY A 198 -4.11 6.78 20.62
C GLY A 198 -3.51 8.10 21.08
N LEU A 199 -3.85 9.17 20.40
CA LEU A 199 -3.33 10.53 20.66
C LEU A 199 -4.48 11.50 20.94
N THR A 200 -4.46 12.07 22.16
CA THR A 200 -5.33 13.20 22.53
C THR A 200 -4.46 14.37 22.96
N PHE A 201 -4.69 15.53 22.39
CA PHE A 201 -3.98 16.76 22.74
C PHE A 201 -4.95 17.91 22.85
N GLY A 202 -4.86 18.71 23.92
CA GLY A 202 -5.75 19.83 24.17
C GLY A 202 -7.24 19.45 24.31
N GLY A 203 -7.54 18.21 24.70
CA GLY A 203 -8.91 17.69 24.79
C GLY A 203 -9.52 17.25 23.45
N ILE A 204 -8.73 17.25 22.37
CA ILE A 204 -9.12 16.78 21.04
C ILE A 204 -8.40 15.46 20.77
N GLU A 205 -9.16 14.40 20.46
CA GLU A 205 -8.62 13.15 19.97
C GLU A 205 -8.20 13.30 18.51
N TYR A 206 -6.96 12.94 18.19
CA TYR A 206 -6.41 12.98 16.85
C TYR A 206 -6.33 11.57 16.23
N TYR A 207 -5.96 10.58 17.04
CA TYR A 207 -5.86 9.18 16.63
C TYR A 207 -6.50 8.29 17.69
N ILE A 208 -7.27 7.32 17.25
CA ILE A 208 -7.82 6.28 18.13
C ILE A 208 -6.72 5.27 18.50
N SER A 209 -6.95 4.48 19.55
CA SER A 209 -5.99 3.45 19.97
C SER A 209 -5.84 2.32 18.94
N ALA A 210 -4.78 1.53 19.09
CA ALA A 210 -4.59 0.30 18.33
C ALA A 210 -5.81 -0.64 18.48
N GLU A 211 -6.27 -0.85 19.72
CA GLU A 211 -7.45 -1.67 19.99
C GLU A 211 -8.70 -1.18 19.26
N ALA A 212 -8.97 0.13 19.29
CA ALA A 212 -10.12 0.71 18.58
C ALA A 212 -9.97 0.59 17.05
N THR A 213 -8.75 0.75 16.53
CA THR A 213 -8.44 0.57 15.10
C THR A 213 -8.73 -0.86 14.65
N HIS A 214 -8.25 -1.86 15.39
CA HIS A 214 -8.47 -3.27 15.06
C HIS A 214 -9.95 -3.65 15.20
N SER A 215 -10.62 -3.17 16.26
CA SER A 215 -12.06 -3.40 16.47
C SER A 215 -12.91 -2.84 15.32
N TYR A 216 -12.57 -1.64 14.82
CA TYR A 216 -13.23 -1.05 13.67
C TYR A 216 -13.14 -1.96 12.44
N TRP A 217 -11.92 -2.37 12.06
CA TRP A 217 -11.72 -3.20 10.87
C TRP A 217 -12.23 -4.63 11.05
N ALA A 218 -12.09 -5.23 12.24
CA ALA A 218 -12.63 -6.55 12.51
C ALA A 218 -14.16 -6.56 12.38
N THR A 219 -14.83 -5.52 12.91
CA THR A 219 -16.29 -5.34 12.76
C THR A 219 -16.68 -5.15 11.31
N HIS A 220 -16.00 -4.26 10.58
CA HIS A 220 -16.27 -4.02 9.17
C HIS A 220 -16.09 -5.29 8.31
N ASN A 221 -15.05 -6.06 8.58
CA ASN A 221 -14.74 -7.30 7.85
C ASN A 221 -15.56 -8.51 8.30
N ASN A 222 -16.46 -8.35 9.25
CA ASN A 222 -17.24 -9.45 9.90
C ASN A 222 -16.33 -10.55 10.48
N CYS A 223 -15.20 -10.16 11.06
CA CYS A 223 -14.32 -11.04 11.81
C CYS A 223 -14.85 -11.28 13.23
N ASP A 224 -14.34 -12.30 13.90
CA ASP A 224 -14.57 -12.49 15.33
C ASP A 224 -14.06 -11.27 16.12
N THR A 225 -14.76 -10.92 17.19
CA THR A 225 -14.38 -9.75 18.02
C THR A 225 -13.18 -10.03 18.92
N THR A 226 -12.81 -11.29 19.08
CA THR A 226 -11.67 -11.73 19.91
C THR A 226 -10.55 -12.23 19.01
N ALA A 227 -9.36 -11.64 19.15
CA ALA A 227 -8.17 -12.06 18.41
C ALA A 227 -7.60 -13.37 18.95
N THR A 228 -7.00 -14.15 18.07
CA THR A 228 -6.06 -15.21 18.45
C THR A 228 -4.67 -14.58 18.59
N MET A 229 -4.01 -14.81 19.72
CA MET A 229 -2.65 -14.32 20.00
C MET A 229 -1.60 -15.42 19.86
N ASN A 230 -0.50 -15.12 19.21
CA ASN A 230 0.69 -15.96 19.11
C ASN A 230 1.96 -15.13 19.37
N THR A 231 2.90 -15.67 20.14
CA THR A 231 4.21 -15.06 20.33
C THR A 231 5.10 -15.36 19.12
N VAL A 232 5.56 -14.30 18.45
CA VAL A 232 6.50 -14.41 17.30
C VAL A 232 7.96 -14.40 17.81
N SER A 233 8.25 -13.52 18.76
CA SER A 233 9.54 -13.41 19.44
C SER A 233 9.34 -12.86 20.86
N PRO A 234 10.37 -12.79 21.72
CA PRO A 234 10.23 -12.21 23.06
C PRO A 234 9.68 -10.78 23.08
N SER A 235 9.84 -10.03 22.00
CA SER A 235 9.38 -8.64 21.88
C SER A 235 8.29 -8.43 20.84
N VAL A 236 7.76 -9.51 20.19
CA VAL A 236 6.73 -9.38 19.17
C VAL A 236 5.61 -10.37 19.41
N GLU A 237 4.42 -9.84 19.61
CA GLU A 237 3.17 -10.58 19.67
C GLU A 237 2.38 -10.36 18.37
N ARG A 238 1.77 -11.43 17.86
CA ARG A 238 0.89 -11.39 16.70
C ARG A 238 -0.53 -11.63 17.14
N TYR A 239 -1.41 -10.69 16.84
CA TYR A 239 -2.85 -10.81 17.03
C TYR A 239 -3.54 -10.95 15.68
N THR A 240 -4.49 -11.88 15.57
CA THR A 240 -5.22 -12.13 14.33
C THR A 240 -6.71 -12.21 14.62
N TRP A 241 -7.50 -11.39 13.94
CA TRP A 241 -8.95 -11.45 13.92
C TRP A 241 -9.39 -12.12 12.61
N SER A 242 -10.13 -13.21 12.71
CA SER A 242 -10.57 -13.99 11.56
C SER A 242 -11.85 -14.75 11.91
N THR A 243 -12.50 -15.37 10.94
CA THR A 243 -13.61 -16.31 11.17
C THR A 243 -13.37 -17.61 10.43
N ALA A 244 -14.06 -18.68 10.85
CA ALA A 244 -14.05 -19.97 10.16
C ALA A 244 -14.64 -19.90 8.74
N SER A 245 -15.51 -18.93 8.46
CA SER A 245 -16.11 -18.69 7.15
C SER A 245 -15.21 -17.88 6.21
N GLY A 246 -14.04 -17.41 6.70
CA GLY A 246 -13.11 -16.55 5.99
C GLY A 246 -13.60 -15.10 5.93
N CYS A 247 -12.95 -14.23 6.69
CA CYS A 247 -13.05 -12.78 6.53
C CYS A 247 -11.79 -12.24 5.88
N ALA A 248 -11.79 -10.99 5.46
CA ALA A 248 -10.55 -10.28 5.21
C ALA A 248 -9.83 -10.09 6.55
N TYR A 249 -8.65 -10.67 6.71
CA TYR A 249 -7.92 -10.68 7.97
C TYR A 249 -7.63 -9.28 8.48
N VAL A 250 -7.77 -9.12 9.81
CA VAL A 250 -7.13 -8.03 10.56
C VAL A 250 -6.01 -8.65 11.38
N GLU A 251 -4.82 -8.10 11.25
CA GLU A 251 -3.64 -8.62 11.91
C GLU A 251 -2.82 -7.49 12.53
N GLU A 252 -2.31 -7.72 13.72
CA GLU A 252 -1.35 -6.84 14.39
C GLU A 252 -0.07 -7.59 14.68
N LEU A 253 1.07 -6.96 14.38
CA LEU A 253 2.35 -7.27 14.97
C LEU A 253 2.65 -6.18 16.02
N LYS A 254 2.38 -6.52 17.28
CA LYS A 254 2.62 -5.65 18.43
C LYS A 254 4.06 -5.79 18.88
N VAL A 255 4.81 -4.70 18.80
CA VAL A 255 6.23 -4.66 19.20
C VAL A 255 6.33 -4.12 20.62
N ILE A 256 6.61 -5.01 21.57
CA ILE A 256 6.73 -4.66 22.99
C ILE A 256 7.99 -3.84 23.23
N GLY A 257 7.84 -2.65 23.81
CA GLY A 257 8.93 -1.70 24.01
C GLY A 257 9.43 -1.05 22.73
N GLY A 258 8.77 -1.27 21.60
CA GLY A 258 9.08 -0.59 20.34
C GLY A 258 8.58 0.86 20.33
N GLY A 259 9.36 1.78 19.72
CA GLY A 259 9.03 3.20 19.60
C GLY A 259 9.84 3.90 18.53
#